data_36f3fd2da332e51c3b44dd65da92074e
#
_entry.id   36f3fd2da332e51c3b44dd65da92074e
#
_cell.length_a   1.000
_cell.length_b   1.000
_cell.length_c   1.000
_cell.angle_alpha   90.00
_cell.angle_beta   90.00
_cell.angle_gamma   90.00
#
_symmetry.space_group_name_H-M   'P 1'
#
loop_
_entity.id
_entity.type
_entity.pdbx_description
1 polymer ?
#
loop_
_entity_poly.entity_id
_entity_poly.type
_entity_poly.pdbx_seq_one_letter_code
_entity_poly.pdbx_strand_id
1 'polypeptide(L)'
;MKAKVVYREMLKEDLVIIRLVPEKGMPQYKTGQFLTIGLPIPSEKKVVRRAYSIASHAENRDYFEFVIRWVRKPLPGRVTTELFYLSVGDEVSLGDPTGAALLISDKLPNGQKDNRRVICVGGGTGLAPFIAFAKHFHDTNDKREVIVLHGASYVDELSYKRLLTDLEIESESRGREQWNFKYRAAISRPKEFFNRTWNGHVGRVESFFKADKKTGLSPIDEMVGEKITPNNTIVYICGYQGTIDGVIESLDSRGFVTEHEKKSDGSFGIKFESYG
;
A
#
# COMPACT_ATOMS: atom_id res chain seq x y z
N MET A 1 -7.78 -13.80 -18.00
CA MET A 1 -7.11 -13.32 -19.24
C MET A 1 -5.66 -13.80 -19.27
N LYS A 2 -5.03 -13.97 -20.45
CA LYS A 2 -3.58 -14.19 -20.55
C LYS A 2 -2.85 -12.86 -20.51
N ALA A 3 -1.63 -12.85 -19.94
CA ALA A 3 -0.76 -11.69 -19.90
C ALA A 3 0.71 -12.12 -20.00
N LYS A 4 1.58 -11.21 -20.44
CA LYS A 4 3.03 -11.43 -20.54
C LYS A 4 3.76 -10.60 -19.52
N VAL A 5 4.85 -11.17 -18.99
CA VAL A 5 5.83 -10.42 -18.18
C VAL A 5 6.60 -9.50 -19.13
N VAL A 6 6.50 -8.19 -18.91
CA VAL A 6 7.22 -7.18 -19.72
C VAL A 6 8.34 -6.49 -18.96
N TYR A 7 8.34 -6.62 -17.65
CA TYR A 7 9.37 -6.08 -16.77
C TYR A 7 9.50 -6.93 -15.51
N ARG A 8 10.73 -7.10 -15.05
CA ARG A 8 11.06 -7.79 -13.82
C ARG A 8 12.31 -7.18 -13.18
N GLU A 9 12.21 -6.78 -11.93
CA GLU A 9 13.32 -6.23 -11.16
C GLU A 9 13.39 -6.91 -9.79
N MET A 10 14.52 -7.54 -9.50
CA MET A 10 14.81 -8.09 -8.17
C MET A 10 15.35 -6.97 -7.29
N LEU A 11 14.56 -6.52 -6.33
CA LEU A 11 15.00 -5.57 -5.30
C LEU A 11 15.85 -6.26 -4.23
N LYS A 12 15.52 -7.51 -3.95
CA LYS A 12 16.21 -8.39 -3.01
C LYS A 12 15.98 -9.85 -3.44
N GLU A 13 16.72 -10.81 -2.89
CA GLU A 13 16.56 -12.24 -3.22
C GLU A 13 15.14 -12.79 -3.00
N ASP A 14 14.34 -12.11 -2.18
CA ASP A 14 12.97 -12.47 -1.84
C ASP A 14 11.94 -11.36 -2.12
N LEU A 15 12.33 -10.30 -2.86
CA LEU A 15 11.46 -9.17 -3.17
C LEU A 15 11.63 -8.75 -4.64
N VAL A 16 10.53 -8.77 -5.40
CA VAL A 16 10.52 -8.52 -6.85
C VAL A 16 9.42 -7.54 -7.23
N ILE A 17 9.71 -6.67 -8.21
CA ILE A 17 8.71 -5.90 -8.97
C ILE A 17 8.50 -6.60 -10.31
N ILE A 18 7.22 -6.81 -10.68
CA ILE A 18 6.84 -7.42 -11.97
C ILE A 18 5.79 -6.54 -12.64
N ARG A 19 5.93 -6.33 -13.97
CA ARG A 19 4.88 -5.71 -14.79
C ARG A 19 4.32 -6.74 -15.77
N LEU A 20 3.00 -6.76 -15.87
CA LEU A 20 2.26 -7.69 -16.71
C LEU A 20 1.36 -6.91 -17.66
N VAL A 21 1.41 -7.29 -18.95
CA VAL A 21 0.56 -6.71 -20.00
C VAL A 21 -0.43 -7.77 -20.50
N PRO A 22 -1.74 -7.55 -20.33
CA PRO A 22 -2.76 -8.46 -20.85
C PRO A 22 -2.77 -8.47 -22.38
N GLU A 23 -2.89 -9.65 -23.00
CA GLU A 23 -2.91 -9.81 -24.47
C GLU A 23 -4.06 -9.06 -25.15
N LYS A 24 -5.19 -8.92 -24.46
CA LYS A 24 -6.41 -8.24 -24.99
C LYS A 24 -6.49 -6.77 -24.59
N GLY A 25 -5.37 -6.16 -24.12
CA GLY A 25 -5.32 -4.80 -23.62
C GLY A 25 -5.77 -4.70 -22.15
N MET A 26 -5.51 -3.53 -21.56
CA MET A 26 -5.79 -3.26 -20.14
C MET A 26 -7.31 -3.15 -19.91
N PRO A 27 -7.88 -3.96 -19.01
CA PRO A 27 -9.29 -3.80 -18.62
C PRO A 27 -9.49 -2.51 -17.83
N GLN A 28 -10.73 -2.08 -17.69
CA GLN A 28 -11.08 -1.02 -16.73
C GLN A 28 -10.96 -1.56 -15.29
N TYR A 29 -10.38 -0.76 -14.42
CA TYR A 29 -10.30 -1.07 -13.00
C TYR A 29 -10.26 0.21 -12.16
N LYS A 30 -10.35 0.07 -10.84
CA LYS A 30 -10.25 1.18 -9.90
C LYS A 30 -8.98 1.06 -9.08
N THR A 31 -8.32 2.17 -8.81
CA THR A 31 -7.15 2.23 -7.92
C THR A 31 -7.52 1.67 -6.54
N GLY A 32 -6.67 0.80 -6.00
CA GLY A 32 -6.91 0.06 -4.76
C GLY A 32 -7.49 -1.34 -4.93
N GLN A 33 -7.75 -1.79 -6.16
CA GLN A 33 -8.15 -3.16 -6.45
C GLN A 33 -6.94 -4.12 -6.49
N PHE A 34 -7.26 -5.41 -6.38
CA PHE A 34 -6.32 -6.51 -6.61
C PHE A 34 -6.78 -7.37 -7.78
N LEU A 35 -5.94 -8.28 -8.24
CA LEU A 35 -6.32 -9.35 -9.15
C LEU A 35 -5.61 -10.66 -8.76
N THR A 36 -6.05 -11.76 -9.34
CA THR A 36 -5.38 -13.05 -9.14
C THR A 36 -4.39 -13.32 -10.27
N ILE A 37 -3.18 -13.72 -9.91
CA ILE A 37 -2.18 -14.27 -10.83
C ILE A 37 -2.22 -15.79 -10.71
N GLY A 38 -2.34 -16.48 -11.83
CA GLY A 38 -2.40 -17.92 -11.92
C GLY A 38 -1.25 -18.48 -12.74
N LEU A 39 -0.60 -19.51 -12.19
CA LEU A 39 0.50 -20.24 -12.81
C LEU A 39 0.26 -21.74 -12.76
N PRO A 40 0.71 -22.50 -13.77
CA PRO A 40 0.72 -23.94 -13.70
C PRO A 40 1.68 -24.39 -12.59
N ILE A 41 1.19 -25.24 -11.70
CA ILE A 41 2.02 -25.82 -10.64
C ILE A 41 2.34 -27.25 -11.07
N PRO A 42 3.60 -27.57 -11.36
CA PRO A 42 3.96 -28.88 -11.94
C PRO A 42 3.50 -30.06 -11.07
N SER A 43 3.59 -29.96 -9.76
CA SER A 43 3.17 -31.02 -8.82
C SER A 43 1.65 -31.22 -8.76
N GLU A 44 0.84 -30.23 -9.16
CA GLU A 44 -0.63 -30.29 -9.05
C GLU A 44 -1.33 -30.50 -10.39
N LYS A 45 -0.60 -30.44 -11.50
CA LYS A 45 -1.13 -30.55 -12.87
C LYS A 45 -2.31 -29.60 -13.16
N LYS A 46 -2.37 -28.45 -12.45
CA LYS A 46 -3.42 -27.42 -12.58
C LYS A 46 -2.85 -26.03 -12.40
N VAL A 47 -3.61 -25.03 -12.86
CA VAL A 47 -3.32 -23.62 -12.60
C VAL A 47 -3.80 -23.28 -11.20
N VAL A 48 -2.88 -22.83 -10.35
CA VAL A 48 -3.20 -22.31 -9.01
C VAL A 48 -3.13 -20.80 -9.06
N ARG A 49 -4.06 -20.13 -8.37
CA ARG A 49 -4.18 -18.67 -8.35
C ARG A 49 -3.95 -18.10 -6.97
N ARG A 50 -3.37 -16.89 -6.90
CA ARG A 50 -3.25 -16.10 -5.68
C ARG A 50 -3.55 -14.64 -6.00
N ALA A 51 -4.16 -13.97 -5.03
CA ALA A 51 -4.45 -12.54 -5.10
C ALA A 51 -3.20 -11.70 -4.84
N TYR A 52 -3.04 -10.62 -5.61
CA TYR A 52 -2.00 -9.62 -5.46
C TYR A 52 -2.59 -8.23 -5.68
N SER A 53 -2.35 -7.32 -4.73
CA SER A 53 -2.79 -5.93 -4.86
C SER A 53 -2.05 -5.26 -6.01
N ILE A 54 -2.78 -4.50 -6.82
CA ILE A 54 -2.23 -3.80 -7.99
C ILE A 54 -1.49 -2.55 -7.51
N ALA A 55 -0.21 -2.43 -7.87
CA ALA A 55 0.64 -1.29 -7.55
C ALA A 55 0.62 -0.18 -8.62
N SER A 56 0.11 -0.47 -9.83
CA SER A 56 -0.20 0.55 -10.83
C SER A 56 -1.57 1.18 -10.56
N HIS A 57 -1.73 2.46 -10.87
CA HIS A 57 -3.00 3.17 -10.73
C HIS A 57 -3.89 3.00 -11.97
N ALA A 58 -5.18 3.30 -11.84
CA ALA A 58 -6.16 3.02 -12.91
C ALA A 58 -5.96 3.85 -14.18
N GLU A 59 -5.32 5.01 -14.08
CA GLU A 59 -4.96 5.90 -15.20
C GLU A 59 -3.80 5.33 -16.03
N ASN A 60 -2.96 4.46 -15.46
CA ASN A 60 -1.95 3.72 -16.20
C ASN A 60 -2.62 2.64 -17.06
N ARG A 61 -2.54 2.81 -18.40
CA ARG A 61 -3.14 1.88 -19.37
C ARG A 61 -2.12 0.98 -20.06
N ASP A 62 -0.85 0.98 -19.57
CA ASP A 62 0.23 0.25 -20.23
C ASP A 62 0.44 -1.14 -19.64
N TYR A 63 0.34 -1.28 -18.30
CA TYR A 63 0.63 -2.53 -17.61
C TYR A 63 -0.02 -2.58 -16.20
N PHE A 64 -0.17 -3.78 -15.68
CA PHE A 64 -0.32 -4.01 -14.24
C PHE A 64 1.05 -4.14 -13.59
N GLU A 65 1.27 -3.47 -12.46
CA GLU A 65 2.50 -3.58 -11.66
C GLU A 65 2.20 -4.25 -10.31
N PHE A 66 3.14 -5.08 -9.88
CA PHE A 66 3.06 -5.79 -8.59
C PHE A 66 4.39 -5.74 -7.89
N VAL A 67 4.37 -5.60 -6.56
CA VAL A 67 5.51 -5.85 -5.68
C VAL A 67 5.22 -7.08 -4.85
N ILE A 68 6.06 -8.10 -4.97
CA ILE A 68 5.79 -9.44 -4.46
C ILE A 68 6.96 -9.90 -3.59
N ARG A 69 6.64 -10.40 -2.39
CA ARG A 69 7.61 -11.02 -1.49
C ARG A 69 7.50 -12.54 -1.52
N TRP A 70 8.62 -13.20 -1.64
CA TRP A 70 8.71 -14.64 -1.50
C TRP A 70 8.90 -15.03 -0.03
N VAL A 71 7.81 -15.36 0.64
CA VAL A 71 7.84 -15.89 2.01
C VAL A 71 8.18 -17.39 1.94
N ARG A 72 9.34 -17.76 2.49
CA ARG A 72 9.89 -19.13 2.40
C ARG A 72 9.55 -20.01 3.62
N LYS A 73 9.15 -19.42 4.75
CA LYS A 73 8.88 -20.14 6.01
C LYS A 73 7.44 -19.88 6.48
N PRO A 74 6.75 -20.86 7.10
CA PRO A 74 7.19 -22.23 7.32
C PRO A 74 7.33 -23.06 6.05
N LEU A 75 6.52 -22.78 5.01
CA LEU A 75 6.60 -23.38 3.67
C LEU A 75 6.45 -22.29 2.60
N PRO A 76 7.21 -22.34 1.49
CA PRO A 76 7.08 -21.35 0.43
C PRO A 76 5.70 -21.46 -0.24
N GLY A 77 5.13 -20.28 -0.55
CA GLY A 77 3.90 -20.20 -1.33
C GLY A 77 4.12 -20.71 -2.75
N ARG A 78 3.34 -21.68 -3.20
CA ARG A 78 3.52 -22.37 -4.49
C ARG A 78 3.51 -21.42 -5.69
N VAL A 79 2.48 -20.59 -5.82
CA VAL A 79 2.37 -19.62 -6.92
C VAL A 79 3.47 -18.55 -6.82
N THR A 80 3.76 -18.07 -5.60
CA THR A 80 4.78 -17.05 -5.40
C THR A 80 6.18 -17.60 -5.76
N THR A 81 6.43 -18.87 -5.48
CA THR A 81 7.68 -19.55 -5.90
C THR A 81 7.83 -19.52 -7.41
N GLU A 82 6.80 -19.95 -8.15
CA GLU A 82 6.84 -19.94 -9.63
C GLU A 82 6.98 -18.51 -10.19
N LEU A 83 6.35 -17.51 -9.56
CA LEU A 83 6.51 -16.10 -9.96
C LEU A 83 7.98 -15.63 -9.88
N PHE A 84 8.74 -16.13 -8.91
CA PHE A 84 10.16 -15.77 -8.77
C PHE A 84 11.06 -16.39 -9.84
N TYR A 85 10.60 -17.41 -10.55
CA TYR A 85 11.33 -18.04 -11.67
C TYR A 85 10.92 -17.48 -13.05
N LEU A 86 9.90 -16.62 -13.12
CA LEU A 86 9.47 -16.02 -14.38
C LEU A 86 10.56 -15.11 -14.95
N SER A 87 10.66 -15.09 -16.26
CA SER A 87 11.48 -14.19 -17.06
C SER A 87 10.60 -13.24 -17.88
N VAL A 88 11.18 -12.16 -18.37
CA VAL A 88 10.50 -11.29 -19.35
C VAL A 88 10.16 -12.11 -20.59
N GLY A 89 8.91 -12.02 -21.05
CA GLY A 89 8.34 -12.81 -22.14
C GLY A 89 7.47 -13.98 -21.69
N ASP A 90 7.61 -14.44 -20.44
CA ASP A 90 6.80 -15.54 -19.93
C ASP A 90 5.32 -15.18 -19.79
N GLU A 91 4.45 -16.18 -19.93
CA GLU A 91 3.01 -16.01 -19.86
C GLU A 91 2.45 -16.38 -18.48
N VAL A 92 1.48 -15.61 -18.03
CA VAL A 92 0.70 -15.87 -16.83
C VAL A 92 -0.79 -15.77 -17.11
N SER A 93 -1.61 -16.34 -16.24
CA SER A 93 -3.06 -16.20 -16.29
C SER A 93 -3.52 -15.18 -15.23
N LEU A 94 -4.24 -14.13 -15.67
CA LEU A 94 -4.81 -13.13 -14.76
C LEU A 94 -6.31 -13.35 -14.57
N GLY A 95 -6.80 -13.11 -13.35
CA GLY A 95 -8.20 -12.84 -13.07
C GLY A 95 -8.57 -11.40 -13.43
N ASP A 96 -9.85 -11.06 -13.31
CA ASP A 96 -10.29 -9.68 -13.47
C ASP A 96 -9.96 -8.86 -12.19
N PRO A 97 -9.65 -7.57 -12.34
CA PRO A 97 -9.48 -6.69 -11.18
C PRO A 97 -10.75 -6.67 -10.32
N THR A 98 -10.60 -6.85 -9.03
CA THR A 98 -11.70 -6.94 -8.06
C THR A 98 -11.27 -6.40 -6.70
N GLY A 99 -12.18 -6.39 -5.73
CA GLY A 99 -11.94 -5.88 -4.38
C GLY A 99 -12.54 -4.48 -4.19
N ALA A 100 -13.10 -4.26 -3.00
CA ALA A 100 -13.71 -2.99 -2.60
C ALA A 100 -13.08 -2.40 -1.33
N ALA A 101 -12.32 -3.23 -0.58
CA ALA A 101 -11.80 -2.86 0.73
C ALA A 101 -10.91 -1.59 0.69
N LEU A 102 -10.08 -1.45 -0.33
CA LEU A 102 -9.18 -0.29 -0.49
C LEU A 102 -9.61 0.68 -1.60
N LEU A 103 -10.87 0.65 -2.04
CA LEU A 103 -11.33 1.71 -2.96
C LEU A 103 -11.29 3.06 -2.26
N ILE A 104 -10.78 4.06 -2.99
CA ILE A 104 -10.69 5.44 -2.50
C ILE A 104 -12.11 5.94 -2.18
N SER A 105 -12.27 6.53 -1.00
CA SER A 105 -13.53 7.16 -0.59
C SER A 105 -13.61 8.57 -1.18
N ASP A 106 -14.56 8.78 -2.06
CA ASP A 106 -14.79 10.07 -2.72
C ASP A 106 -15.96 10.83 -2.13
N LYS A 107 -16.81 10.14 -1.35
CA LYS A 107 -18.01 10.73 -0.73
C LYS A 107 -18.16 10.30 0.72
N LEU A 108 -18.59 11.24 1.52
CA LEU A 108 -19.06 11.00 2.88
C LEU A 108 -20.46 10.36 2.87
N PRO A 109 -20.94 9.78 4.00
CA PRO A 109 -22.29 9.19 4.08
C PRO A 109 -23.42 10.15 3.71
N ASN A 110 -23.24 11.43 3.96
CA ASN A 110 -24.19 12.48 3.59
C ASN A 110 -24.17 12.88 2.10
N GLY A 111 -23.35 12.19 1.29
CA GLY A 111 -23.20 12.43 -0.14
C GLY A 111 -22.25 13.59 -0.53
N GLN A 112 -21.72 14.34 0.44
CA GLN A 112 -20.73 15.37 0.18
C GLN A 112 -19.39 14.76 -0.26
N LYS A 113 -18.59 15.54 -1.00
CA LYS A 113 -17.23 15.13 -1.37
C LYS A 113 -16.40 14.87 -0.12
N ASP A 114 -15.68 13.74 -0.09
CA ASP A 114 -14.75 13.43 0.99
C ASP A 114 -13.43 14.19 0.75
N ASN A 115 -13.23 15.26 1.48
CA ASN A 115 -12.01 16.07 1.43
C ASN A 115 -11.05 15.79 2.58
N ARG A 116 -11.28 14.71 3.34
CA ARG A 116 -10.39 14.31 4.44
C ARG A 116 -8.99 14.00 3.91
N ARG A 117 -8.00 14.28 4.75
CA ARG A 117 -6.62 13.79 4.56
C ARG A 117 -6.62 12.27 4.39
N VAL A 118 -5.80 11.77 3.49
CA VAL A 118 -5.63 10.35 3.22
C VAL A 118 -4.31 9.88 3.81
N ILE A 119 -4.37 8.98 4.81
CA ILE A 119 -3.18 8.33 5.36
C ILE A 119 -3.18 6.88 4.90
N CYS A 120 -2.13 6.48 4.20
CA CYS A 120 -1.90 5.13 3.70
C CYS A 120 -0.84 4.45 4.55
N VAL A 121 -1.15 3.31 5.16
CA VAL A 121 -0.24 2.56 6.04
C VAL A 121 0.08 1.21 5.41
N GLY A 122 1.28 1.06 4.85
CA GLY A 122 1.75 -0.17 4.22
C GLY A 122 2.78 -0.91 5.07
N GLY A 123 2.49 -2.18 5.42
CA GLY A 123 3.46 -3.08 6.04
C GLY A 123 4.15 -3.97 5.01
N GLY A 124 5.46 -3.81 4.79
CA GLY A 124 6.19 -4.57 3.77
C GLY A 124 5.60 -4.38 2.36
N THR A 125 5.21 -5.48 1.70
CA THR A 125 4.55 -5.42 0.38
C THR A 125 3.10 -4.92 0.42
N GLY A 126 2.52 -4.71 1.60
CA GLY A 126 1.27 -3.97 1.80
C GLY A 126 1.34 -2.52 1.32
N LEU A 127 2.53 -2.05 0.95
CA LEU A 127 2.71 -0.79 0.27
C LEU A 127 2.10 -0.77 -1.15
N ALA A 128 1.93 -1.91 -1.82
CA ALA A 128 1.52 -2.01 -3.23
C ALA A 128 0.31 -1.14 -3.59
N PRO A 129 -0.87 -1.25 -2.95
CA PRO A 129 -2.01 -0.41 -3.29
C PRO A 129 -1.75 1.08 -3.05
N PHE A 130 -0.83 1.43 -2.17
CA PHE A 130 -0.53 2.83 -1.82
C PHE A 130 0.46 3.49 -2.78
N ILE A 131 1.23 2.71 -3.54
CA ILE A 131 1.93 3.20 -4.73
C ILE A 131 0.91 3.62 -5.79
N ALA A 132 -0.11 2.79 -6.01
CA ALA A 132 -1.19 3.15 -6.91
C ALA A 132 -1.95 4.41 -6.44
N PHE A 133 -2.21 4.55 -5.13
CA PHE A 133 -2.82 5.76 -4.56
C PHE A 133 -1.97 7.00 -4.82
N ALA A 134 -0.68 6.96 -4.48
CA ALA A 134 0.21 8.10 -4.66
C ALA A 134 0.21 8.60 -6.10
N LYS A 135 0.31 7.68 -7.08
CA LYS A 135 0.26 8.02 -8.51
C LYS A 135 -1.12 8.50 -8.95
N HIS A 136 -2.20 7.87 -8.49
CA HIS A 136 -3.57 8.30 -8.79
C HIS A 136 -3.84 9.73 -8.34
N PHE A 137 -3.54 10.06 -7.08
CA PHE A 137 -3.74 11.40 -6.54
C PHE A 137 -2.88 12.45 -7.25
N HIS A 138 -1.66 12.08 -7.63
CA HIS A 138 -0.79 12.94 -8.44
C HIS A 138 -1.38 13.22 -9.82
N ASP A 139 -1.76 12.18 -10.57
CA ASP A 139 -2.18 12.30 -11.96
C ASP A 139 -3.58 12.90 -12.12
N THR A 140 -4.45 12.71 -11.12
CA THR A 140 -5.81 13.31 -11.09
C THR A 140 -5.84 14.71 -10.50
N ASN A 141 -4.69 15.25 -10.02
CA ASN A 141 -4.60 16.52 -9.33
C ASN A 141 -5.60 16.65 -8.16
N ASP A 142 -5.82 15.57 -7.43
CA ASP A 142 -6.65 15.61 -6.23
C ASP A 142 -5.94 16.46 -5.15
N LYS A 143 -6.68 17.36 -4.52
CA LYS A 143 -6.13 18.36 -3.58
C LYS A 143 -6.04 17.87 -2.14
N ARG A 144 -6.49 16.65 -1.86
CA ARG A 144 -6.35 16.07 -0.52
C ARG A 144 -4.88 15.90 -0.15
N GLU A 145 -4.55 16.13 1.11
CA GLU A 145 -3.24 15.76 1.63
C GLU A 145 -3.12 14.24 1.69
N VAL A 146 -2.09 13.69 1.05
CA VAL A 146 -1.82 12.25 1.01
C VAL A 146 -0.52 11.96 1.75
N ILE A 147 -0.57 11.04 2.70
CA ILE A 147 0.58 10.63 3.49
C ILE A 147 0.75 9.12 3.36
N VAL A 148 1.90 8.67 2.90
CA VAL A 148 2.25 7.25 2.83
C VAL A 148 3.23 6.91 3.95
N LEU A 149 2.80 6.02 4.85
CA LEU A 149 3.60 5.46 5.93
C LEU A 149 4.00 4.03 5.54
N HIS A 150 5.29 3.75 5.46
CA HIS A 150 5.81 2.45 5.05
C HIS A 150 6.60 1.80 6.17
N GLY A 151 6.13 0.67 6.70
CA GLY A 151 6.82 -0.15 7.68
C GLY A 151 7.61 -1.28 7.05
N ALA A 152 8.88 -1.42 7.43
CA ALA A 152 9.73 -2.53 7.03
C ALA A 152 10.61 -3.03 8.18
N SER A 153 11.19 -4.22 8.06
CA SER A 153 12.19 -4.71 9.01
C SER A 153 13.58 -4.17 8.69
N TYR A 154 13.90 -4.05 7.40
CA TYR A 154 15.20 -3.64 6.91
C TYR A 154 15.09 -2.54 5.88
N VAL A 155 16.14 -1.71 5.75
CA VAL A 155 16.20 -0.59 4.81
C VAL A 155 16.11 -1.05 3.36
N ASP A 156 16.68 -2.19 3.03
CA ASP A 156 16.66 -2.81 1.70
C ASP A 156 15.30 -3.44 1.32
N GLU A 157 14.35 -3.44 2.25
CA GLU A 157 12.95 -3.85 2.02
C GLU A 157 12.04 -2.66 1.68
N LEU A 158 12.54 -1.44 1.75
CA LEU A 158 11.79 -0.23 1.41
C LEU A 158 11.65 -0.08 -0.11
N SER A 159 10.80 -0.95 -0.69
CA SER A 159 10.43 -0.84 -2.10
C SER A 159 9.85 0.55 -2.41
N TYR A 160 10.11 1.05 -3.61
CA TYR A 160 9.64 2.38 -4.08
C TYR A 160 10.06 3.59 -3.21
N LYS A 161 10.99 3.44 -2.27
CA LYS A 161 11.45 4.56 -1.44
C LYS A 161 11.86 5.77 -2.28
N ARG A 162 12.64 5.54 -3.36
CA ARG A 162 13.08 6.61 -4.26
C ARG A 162 11.89 7.30 -4.91
N LEU A 163 10.98 6.55 -5.54
CA LEU A 163 9.78 7.11 -6.18
C LEU A 163 8.96 7.97 -5.21
N LEU A 164 8.70 7.46 -4.01
CA LEU A 164 7.88 8.18 -3.01
C LEU A 164 8.59 9.41 -2.47
N THR A 165 9.92 9.38 -2.35
CA THR A 165 10.72 10.55 -1.98
C THR A 165 10.70 11.59 -3.10
N ASP A 166 10.83 11.17 -4.36
CA ASP A 166 10.78 12.06 -5.52
C ASP A 166 9.41 12.76 -5.63
N LEU A 167 8.29 12.03 -5.36
CA LEU A 167 6.95 12.62 -5.29
C LEU A 167 6.81 13.64 -4.15
N GLU A 168 7.43 13.42 -3.01
CA GLU A 168 7.43 14.40 -1.90
C GLU A 168 8.21 15.66 -2.28
N ILE A 169 9.40 15.52 -2.87
CA ILE A 169 10.20 16.65 -3.37
C ILE A 169 9.41 17.46 -4.42
N GLU A 170 8.72 16.76 -5.32
CA GLU A 170 7.86 17.41 -6.31
C GLU A 170 6.71 18.17 -5.64
N SER A 171 6.07 17.58 -4.63
CA SER A 171 5.03 18.23 -3.84
C SER A 171 5.53 19.53 -3.18
N GLU A 172 6.71 19.49 -2.61
CA GLU A 172 7.34 20.67 -2.00
C GLU A 172 7.65 21.76 -3.04
N SER A 173 8.11 21.37 -4.23
CA SER A 173 8.50 22.31 -5.30
C SER A 173 7.31 22.93 -6.01
N ARG A 174 6.20 22.21 -6.19
CA ARG A 174 4.96 22.72 -6.79
C ARG A 174 4.12 23.59 -5.86
N GLY A 175 4.31 23.46 -4.56
CA GLY A 175 3.48 24.04 -3.52
C GLY A 175 2.30 23.14 -3.13
N ARG A 176 2.08 23.03 -1.83
CA ARG A 176 1.08 22.12 -1.22
C ARG A 176 -0.36 22.36 -1.66
N GLU A 177 -0.66 23.53 -2.20
CA GLU A 177 -1.99 23.87 -2.75
C GLU A 177 -2.28 23.15 -4.08
N GLN A 178 -1.23 22.78 -4.81
CA GLN A 178 -1.35 22.07 -6.08
C GLN A 178 -1.27 20.56 -5.90
N TRP A 179 -0.34 20.11 -5.05
CA TRP A 179 -0.09 18.71 -4.73
C TRP A 179 0.47 18.62 -3.30
N ASN A 180 -0.21 17.90 -2.40
CA ASN A 180 0.22 17.77 -1.01
C ASN A 180 0.49 16.31 -0.68
N PHE A 181 1.74 15.92 -0.78
CA PHE A 181 2.18 14.54 -0.56
C PHE A 181 3.33 14.47 0.46
N LYS A 182 3.28 13.47 1.32
CA LYS A 182 4.34 13.16 2.27
C LYS A 182 4.61 11.66 2.31
N TYR A 183 5.88 11.29 2.46
CA TYR A 183 6.31 9.91 2.63
C TYR A 183 7.16 9.76 3.89
N ARG A 184 6.84 8.77 4.72
CA ARG A 184 7.69 8.41 5.86
C ARG A 184 7.80 6.89 5.96
N ALA A 185 9.02 6.42 6.22
CA ALA A 185 9.29 5.02 6.45
C ALA A 185 9.70 4.78 7.91
N ALA A 186 9.34 3.61 8.43
CA ALA A 186 9.72 3.12 9.74
C ALA A 186 10.47 1.79 9.62
N ILE A 187 11.58 1.65 10.36
CA ILE A 187 12.35 0.41 10.45
C ILE A 187 12.21 -0.20 11.83
N SER A 188 11.69 -1.44 11.88
CA SER A 188 11.37 -2.11 13.14
C SER A 188 12.57 -2.80 13.81
N ARG A 189 13.69 -2.96 13.11
CA ARG A 189 14.92 -3.63 13.60
C ARG A 189 16.15 -2.72 13.52
N PRO A 190 16.15 -1.55 14.17
CA PRO A 190 17.21 -0.54 14.00
C PRO A 190 18.59 -0.99 14.47
N LYS A 191 18.67 -1.97 15.37
CA LYS A 191 19.94 -2.50 15.91
C LYS A 191 20.62 -3.52 14.99
N GLU A 192 19.93 -4.02 13.99
CA GLU A 192 20.50 -4.96 13.04
C GLU A 192 21.56 -4.30 12.15
N PHE A 193 22.62 -5.03 11.84
CA PHE A 193 23.77 -4.50 11.09
C PHE A 193 23.37 -3.81 9.79
N PHE A 194 22.45 -4.37 9.04
CA PHE A 194 21.97 -3.81 7.76
C PHE A 194 21.20 -2.50 7.90
N ASN A 195 20.75 -2.15 9.10
CA ASN A 195 20.00 -0.93 9.39
C ASN A 195 20.83 0.16 10.06
N ARG A 196 22.13 -0.03 10.28
CA ARG A 196 23.01 0.89 11.05
C ARG A 196 23.08 2.31 10.48
N THR A 197 22.78 2.49 9.18
CA THR A 197 22.78 3.80 8.52
C THR A 197 21.39 4.45 8.50
N TRP A 198 20.38 3.79 9.10
CA TRP A 198 19.03 4.32 9.16
C TRP A 198 18.95 5.48 10.15
N ASN A 199 18.49 6.64 9.67
CA ASN A 199 18.28 7.86 10.45
C ASN A 199 16.83 8.34 10.45
N GLY A 200 15.91 7.56 9.86
CA GLY A 200 14.47 7.84 9.86
C GLY A 200 13.77 7.30 11.10
N HIS A 201 12.43 7.20 11.02
CA HIS A 201 11.62 6.74 12.15
C HIS A 201 11.95 5.28 12.54
N VAL A 202 12.06 5.05 13.86
CA VAL A 202 12.41 3.76 14.45
C VAL A 202 11.18 3.16 15.11
N GLY A 203 10.90 1.90 14.81
CA GLY A 203 9.77 1.17 15.34
C GLY A 203 8.93 0.53 14.26
N ARG A 204 7.81 -0.07 14.65
CA ARG A 204 6.80 -0.55 13.71
C ARG A 204 5.98 0.65 13.21
N VAL A 205 5.33 0.50 12.07
CA VAL A 205 4.60 1.59 11.42
C VAL A 205 3.45 2.16 12.27
N GLU A 206 2.82 1.37 13.12
CA GLU A 206 1.81 1.83 14.06
C GLU A 206 2.35 2.84 15.10
N SER A 207 3.66 2.89 15.31
CA SER A 207 4.26 3.87 16.21
C SER A 207 4.12 5.32 15.76
N PHE A 208 3.82 5.57 14.49
CA PHE A 208 3.47 6.91 14.02
C PHE A 208 2.20 7.47 14.66
N PHE A 209 1.32 6.61 15.17
CA PHE A 209 0.05 7.00 15.82
C PHE A 209 0.13 7.04 17.35
N LYS A 210 1.22 6.59 17.95
CA LYS A 210 1.40 6.57 19.41
C LYS A 210 1.76 7.95 19.91
N ALA A 211 0.92 8.50 20.79
CA ALA A 211 1.16 9.82 21.37
C ALA A 211 2.36 9.78 22.35
N ASP A 212 3.20 10.81 22.29
CA ASP A 212 4.20 11.07 23.30
C ASP A 212 3.53 11.46 24.62
N LYS A 213 4.01 10.92 25.74
CA LYS A 213 3.40 11.14 27.06
C LYS A 213 3.49 12.58 27.56
N LYS A 214 4.47 13.37 27.07
CA LYS A 214 4.70 14.75 27.52
C LYS A 214 3.91 15.75 26.68
N THR A 215 3.90 15.56 25.35
CA THR A 215 3.24 16.48 24.42
C THR A 215 1.78 16.10 24.14
N GLY A 216 1.42 14.84 24.33
CA GLY A 216 0.12 14.30 23.95
C GLY A 216 -0.11 14.24 22.44
N LEU A 217 0.94 14.52 21.63
CA LEU A 217 0.93 14.44 20.17
C LEU A 217 1.66 13.18 19.72
N SER A 218 1.20 12.60 18.65
CA SER A 218 1.90 11.52 17.98
C SER A 218 2.75 12.06 16.83
N PRO A 219 3.73 11.29 16.33
CA PRO A 219 4.52 11.69 15.17
C PRO A 219 3.70 12.11 13.96
N ILE A 220 2.52 11.49 13.73
CA ILE A 220 1.63 11.89 12.65
C ILE A 220 0.96 13.23 12.93
N ASP A 221 0.54 13.51 14.18
CA ASP A 221 -0.04 14.80 14.56
C ASP A 221 0.97 15.94 14.35
N GLU A 222 2.22 15.73 14.75
CA GLU A 222 3.31 16.70 14.54
C GLU A 222 3.57 16.93 13.04
N MET A 223 3.55 15.86 12.23
CA MET A 223 3.77 15.94 10.79
C MET A 223 2.70 16.75 10.07
N VAL A 224 1.45 16.68 10.51
CA VAL A 224 0.32 17.38 9.88
C VAL A 224 -0.02 18.71 10.56
N GLY A 225 0.55 18.98 11.74
CA GLY A 225 0.34 20.22 12.50
C GLY A 225 -0.97 20.28 13.28
N GLU A 226 -1.70 19.18 13.36
CA GLU A 226 -2.96 19.06 14.11
C GLU A 226 -3.21 17.61 14.58
N LYS A 227 -4.11 17.43 15.55
CA LYS A 227 -4.56 16.07 15.90
C LYS A 227 -5.42 15.48 14.80
N ILE A 228 -5.06 14.27 14.35
CA ILE A 228 -5.90 13.53 13.42
C ILE A 228 -7.14 12.99 14.12
N THR A 229 -8.27 13.08 13.43
CA THR A 229 -9.59 12.61 13.86
C THR A 229 -10.33 11.99 12.67
N PRO A 230 -11.39 11.18 12.89
CA PRO A 230 -12.19 10.66 11.77
C PRO A 230 -12.86 11.74 10.90
N ASN A 231 -12.99 12.97 11.42
CA ASN A 231 -13.60 14.08 10.70
C ASN A 231 -12.65 14.76 9.70
N ASN A 232 -11.33 14.77 9.99
CA ASN A 232 -10.33 15.39 9.14
C ASN A 232 -9.43 14.39 8.40
N THR A 233 -9.54 13.08 8.72
CA THR A 233 -8.61 12.05 8.21
C THR A 233 -9.34 10.73 7.94
N ILE A 234 -8.99 10.07 6.84
CA ILE A 234 -9.29 8.67 6.57
C ILE A 234 -7.98 7.88 6.46
N VAL A 235 -7.93 6.69 7.08
CA VAL A 235 -6.75 5.84 7.14
C VAL A 235 -7.00 4.57 6.33
N TYR A 236 -6.10 4.26 5.42
CA TYR A 236 -6.07 3.00 4.65
C TYR A 236 -4.91 2.16 5.12
N ILE A 237 -5.16 0.89 5.43
CA ILE A 237 -4.14 -0.01 5.98
C ILE A 237 -4.04 -1.26 5.10
N CYS A 238 -2.82 -1.65 4.74
CA CYS A 238 -2.58 -2.91 4.05
C CYS A 238 -1.32 -3.59 4.57
N GLY A 239 -1.41 -4.88 4.84
CA GLY A 239 -0.31 -5.67 5.37
C GLY A 239 -0.75 -6.92 6.10
N TYR A 240 0.14 -7.46 6.93
CA TYR A 240 -0.19 -8.57 7.82
C TYR A 240 -1.14 -8.12 8.94
N GLN A 241 -1.93 -9.08 9.45
CA GLN A 241 -2.93 -8.82 10.48
C GLN A 241 -2.37 -8.03 11.67
N GLY A 242 -1.19 -8.38 12.17
CA GLY A 242 -0.58 -7.67 13.29
C GLY A 242 -0.21 -6.20 13.01
N THR A 243 -0.04 -5.79 11.75
CA THR A 243 0.11 -4.36 11.38
C THR A 243 -1.25 -3.67 11.42
N ILE A 244 -2.27 -4.32 10.90
CA ILE A 244 -3.65 -3.80 10.87
C ILE A 244 -4.15 -3.59 12.31
N ASP A 245 -4.06 -4.63 13.14
CA ASP A 245 -4.50 -4.59 14.53
C ASP A 245 -3.78 -3.50 15.31
N GLY A 246 -2.46 -3.39 15.17
CA GLY A 246 -1.65 -2.39 15.86
C GLY A 246 -2.01 -0.94 15.46
N VAL A 247 -2.36 -0.70 14.20
CA VAL A 247 -2.81 0.63 13.75
C VAL A 247 -4.22 0.92 14.26
N ILE A 248 -5.16 -0.03 14.14
CA ILE A 248 -6.54 0.11 14.63
C ILE A 248 -6.52 0.40 16.13
N GLU A 249 -5.80 -0.40 16.93
CA GLU A 249 -5.67 -0.21 18.38
C GLU A 249 -5.12 1.19 18.73
N SER A 250 -4.13 1.67 17.96
CA SER A 250 -3.54 2.99 18.19
C SER A 250 -4.48 4.15 17.86
N LEU A 251 -5.51 3.91 17.03
CA LEU A 251 -6.49 4.90 16.59
C LEU A 251 -7.82 4.83 17.35
N ASP A 252 -8.09 3.75 18.07
CA ASP A 252 -9.35 3.53 18.78
C ASP A 252 -9.66 4.66 19.75
N SER A 253 -8.70 5.05 20.60
CA SER A 253 -8.84 6.15 21.57
C SER A 253 -9.10 7.53 20.94
N ARG A 254 -8.93 7.65 19.61
CA ARG A 254 -9.19 8.87 18.83
C ARG A 254 -10.57 8.84 18.15
N GLY A 255 -11.37 7.79 18.40
CA GLY A 255 -12.72 7.61 17.87
C GLY A 255 -12.77 7.16 16.40
N PHE A 256 -11.67 6.63 15.86
CA PHE A 256 -11.69 5.96 14.57
C PHE A 256 -12.39 4.61 14.69
N VAL A 257 -13.25 4.32 13.72
CA VAL A 257 -13.88 3.01 13.56
C VAL A 257 -13.62 2.50 12.14
N THR A 258 -13.66 1.19 11.97
CA THR A 258 -13.45 0.56 10.66
C THR A 258 -14.70 0.67 9.77
N GLU A 259 -14.54 0.47 8.46
CA GLU A 259 -15.67 0.41 7.52
C GLU A 259 -16.67 -0.71 7.88
N HIS A 260 -16.22 -1.76 8.57
CA HIS A 260 -17.05 -2.87 9.03
C HIS A 260 -17.85 -2.53 10.30
N GLU A 261 -17.40 -1.54 11.07
CA GLU A 261 -17.99 -1.09 12.34
C GLU A 261 -18.49 0.35 12.25
N LYS A 262 -19.11 0.69 11.10
CA LYS A 262 -19.65 2.04 10.85
C LYS A 262 -20.51 2.53 12.01
N LYS A 263 -20.39 3.83 12.29
CA LYS A 263 -21.30 4.51 13.23
C LYS A 263 -22.73 4.51 12.70
N SER A 264 -23.70 4.86 13.54
CA SER A 264 -25.12 4.90 13.18
C SER A 264 -25.44 5.84 12.01
N ASP A 265 -24.63 6.87 11.80
CA ASP A 265 -24.71 7.80 10.68
C ASP A 265 -23.99 7.29 9.41
N GLY A 266 -23.44 6.07 9.44
CA GLY A 266 -22.67 5.46 8.34
C GLY A 266 -21.22 5.92 8.25
N SER A 267 -20.75 6.80 9.16
CA SER A 267 -19.38 7.31 9.13
C SER A 267 -18.38 6.27 9.64
N PHE A 268 -17.18 6.33 9.07
CA PHE A 268 -16.01 5.54 9.45
C PHE A 268 -14.72 6.31 9.12
N GLY A 269 -13.61 5.86 9.70
CA GLY A 269 -12.30 6.49 9.50
C GLY A 269 -11.20 5.53 9.04
N ILE A 270 -11.48 4.21 8.99
CA ILE A 270 -10.47 3.20 8.64
C ILE A 270 -11.02 2.25 7.57
N LYS A 271 -10.21 2.01 6.54
CA LYS A 271 -10.36 0.91 5.57
C LYS A 271 -9.11 0.05 5.59
N PHE A 272 -9.27 -1.27 5.48
CA PHE A 272 -8.10 -2.14 5.50
C PHE A 272 -8.27 -3.40 4.65
N GLU A 273 -7.13 -3.97 4.24
CA GLU A 273 -7.03 -5.26 3.56
C GLU A 273 -5.88 -6.06 4.17
N SER A 274 -6.16 -7.30 4.59
CA SER A 274 -5.16 -8.21 5.15
C SER A 274 -4.62 -9.15 4.06
N TYR A 275 -3.32 -9.38 4.09
CA TYR A 275 -2.74 -10.52 3.39
C TYR A 275 -2.82 -11.73 4.32
N GLY A 276 -3.79 -12.55 4.12
CA GLY A 276 -4.17 -13.85 4.66
C GLY A 276 -3.36 -14.49 5.75
#